data_91e993bfda3c2216ea8261b5cc4326af
#
_entry.id   91e993bfda3c2216ea8261b5cc4326af
#
_cell.length_a   1.000
_cell.length_b   1.000
_cell.length_c   1.000
_cell.angle_alpha   90.00
_cell.angle_beta   90.00
_cell.angle_gamma   90.00
#
_symmetry.space_group_name_H-M   'P 1'
#
loop_
_entity.id
_entity.type
_entity.pdbx_description
1 polymer ?
#
loop_
_entity_poly.entity_id
_entity_poly.type
_entity_poly.pdbx_seq_one_letter_code
_entity_poly.pdbx_strand_id
1 'polypeptide(L)'
;MFAGPYAPEDWALCAGQVLTISGNEALYSLLGTTYGGDGVTNFALPDLRGRLAVHAGQQPGMPINHPRGQKFGTETVTLTEATMPTHSHAMMAVTQSSTSEAPEGLMLGINVPTPSFPTFSGVFNTTAPVSTPASNTGSMAEEMIGSEGAGLAHYNLMPTLVINFIIALQGSYPVRP
;
A
#
# COMPACT_ATOMS: atom_id res chain seq x y z
N MET A 1 -9.03 23.01 -12.17
CA MET A 1 -8.96 21.77 -12.98
C MET A 1 -9.39 22.09 -14.40
N PHE A 2 -8.80 21.43 -15.40
CA PHE A 2 -9.02 21.75 -16.82
C PHE A 2 -8.92 20.47 -17.66
N ALA A 3 -9.93 20.20 -18.47
CA ALA A 3 -10.00 18.96 -19.25
C ALA A 3 -9.32 19.04 -20.64
N GLY A 4 -8.82 20.21 -21.03
CA GLY A 4 -8.14 20.40 -22.31
C GLY A 4 -6.69 19.87 -22.32
N PRO A 5 -6.13 19.61 -23.51
CA PRO A 5 -4.79 19.04 -23.65
C PRO A 5 -3.65 20.06 -23.46
N TYR A 6 -3.93 21.37 -23.56
CA TYR A 6 -2.96 22.46 -23.39
C TYR A 6 -3.58 23.62 -22.60
N ALA A 7 -2.73 24.35 -21.88
CA ALA A 7 -3.18 25.51 -21.13
C ALA A 7 -3.61 26.64 -22.07
N PRO A 8 -4.70 27.38 -21.76
CA PRO A 8 -5.05 28.61 -22.48
C PRO A 8 -3.95 29.67 -22.35
N GLU A 9 -4.08 30.74 -23.16
CA GLU A 9 -3.22 31.93 -23.03
C GLU A 9 -3.25 32.46 -21.58
N ASP A 10 -2.15 32.99 -21.09
CA ASP A 10 -1.94 33.46 -19.72
C ASP A 10 -2.09 32.38 -18.61
N TRP A 11 -2.16 31.11 -18.98
CA TRP A 11 -2.18 29.98 -18.05
C TRP A 11 -1.05 29.01 -18.31
N ALA A 12 -0.66 28.27 -17.29
CA ALA A 12 0.30 27.17 -17.42
C ALA A 12 -0.24 25.89 -16.79
N LEU A 13 0.18 24.74 -17.33
CA LEU A 13 -0.06 23.44 -16.68
C LEU A 13 0.77 23.34 -15.41
N CYS A 14 0.23 22.73 -14.38
CA CYS A 14 0.96 22.44 -13.14
C CYS A 14 1.80 21.16 -13.30
N ALA A 15 2.87 21.25 -14.08
CA ALA A 15 3.78 20.14 -14.42
C ALA A 15 5.22 20.34 -13.91
N GLY A 16 5.42 21.22 -12.94
CA GLY A 16 6.72 21.44 -12.30
C GLY A 16 7.72 22.25 -13.14
N GLN A 17 7.27 22.89 -14.23
CA GLN A 17 8.15 23.70 -15.07
C GLN A 17 8.70 24.91 -14.33
N VAL A 18 9.93 25.28 -14.69
CA VAL A 18 10.63 26.44 -14.14
C VAL A 18 10.29 27.67 -14.98
N LEU A 19 9.91 28.76 -14.32
CA LEU A 19 9.62 30.06 -14.92
C LEU A 19 10.64 31.09 -14.45
N THR A 20 10.91 32.08 -15.30
CA THR A 20 11.68 33.26 -14.90
C THR A 20 10.85 34.14 -13.97
N ILE A 21 11.50 34.76 -12.96
CA ILE A 21 10.85 35.70 -12.08
C ILE A 21 10.45 36.96 -12.86
N SER A 22 11.36 37.43 -13.77
CA SER A 22 11.06 38.56 -14.64
C SER A 22 9.87 38.29 -15.54
N GLY A 23 8.84 39.12 -15.43
CA GLY A 23 7.55 38.98 -16.11
C GLY A 23 6.52 38.11 -15.37
N ASN A 24 6.89 37.50 -14.23
CA ASN A 24 6.02 36.70 -13.39
C ASN A 24 6.13 37.07 -11.89
N GLU A 25 6.50 38.32 -11.61
CA GLU A 25 6.82 38.79 -10.26
C GLU A 25 5.64 38.60 -9.29
N ALA A 26 4.42 38.86 -9.76
CA ALA A 26 3.22 38.69 -8.96
C ALA A 26 2.99 37.22 -8.54
N LEU A 27 3.17 36.29 -9.47
CA LEU A 27 3.04 34.86 -9.20
C LEU A 27 4.18 34.37 -8.29
N TYR A 28 5.41 34.81 -8.52
CA TYR A 28 6.55 34.50 -7.66
C TYR A 28 6.33 34.98 -6.22
N SER A 29 5.77 36.17 -5.99
CA SER A 29 5.49 36.68 -4.65
C SER A 29 4.51 35.80 -3.88
N LEU A 30 3.63 35.05 -4.55
CA LEU A 30 2.68 34.11 -3.96
C LEU A 30 3.26 32.71 -3.73
N LEU A 31 4.03 32.20 -4.68
CA LEU A 31 4.57 30.83 -4.66
C LEU A 31 5.92 30.74 -3.96
N GLY A 32 6.78 31.75 -4.16
CA GLY A 32 8.18 31.72 -3.74
C GLY A 32 8.90 30.53 -4.36
N THR A 33 9.80 29.93 -3.63
CA THR A 33 10.55 28.71 -3.99
C THR A 33 9.94 27.43 -3.43
N THR A 34 8.68 27.48 -2.98
CA THR A 34 8.00 26.37 -2.34
C THR A 34 8.01 25.08 -3.18
N TYR A 35 7.97 25.21 -4.51
CA TYR A 35 7.94 24.09 -5.45
C TYR A 35 9.28 23.89 -6.18
N GLY A 36 10.28 24.75 -5.93
CA GLY A 36 11.63 24.72 -6.51
C GLY A 36 12.05 26.05 -7.14
N GLY A 37 13.19 26.02 -7.78
CA GLY A 37 13.85 27.20 -8.35
C GLY A 37 14.94 27.78 -7.45
N ASP A 38 15.71 28.77 -7.97
CA ASP A 38 16.80 29.41 -7.25
C ASP A 38 16.34 30.62 -6.40
N GLY A 39 15.13 31.13 -6.66
CA GLY A 39 14.57 32.29 -5.97
C GLY A 39 15.24 33.62 -6.32
N VAL A 40 16.17 33.65 -7.27
CA VAL A 40 16.91 34.81 -7.72
C VAL A 40 16.55 35.14 -9.16
N THR A 41 16.62 34.17 -10.04
CA THR A 41 16.30 34.32 -11.47
C THR A 41 15.04 33.53 -11.87
N ASN A 42 14.74 32.46 -11.16
CA ASN A 42 13.66 31.55 -11.50
C ASN A 42 12.97 30.93 -10.26
N PHE A 43 11.77 30.37 -10.50
CA PHE A 43 11.01 29.60 -9.55
C PHE A 43 10.24 28.49 -10.31
N ALA A 44 9.80 27.44 -9.58
CA ALA A 44 9.07 26.34 -10.19
C ALA A 44 7.58 26.39 -9.87
N LEU A 45 6.76 25.96 -10.82
CA LEU A 45 5.35 25.69 -10.62
C LEU A 45 5.13 24.35 -9.88
N PRO A 46 3.96 24.15 -9.24
CA PRO A 46 3.61 22.85 -8.67
C PRO A 46 3.63 21.74 -9.72
N ASP A 47 4.11 20.56 -9.37
CA ASP A 47 3.96 19.34 -10.17
C ASP A 47 2.84 18.48 -9.59
N LEU A 48 1.69 18.48 -10.26
CA LEU A 48 0.50 17.72 -9.88
C LEU A 48 0.29 16.45 -10.72
N ARG A 49 1.26 16.10 -11.57
CA ARG A 49 1.19 14.87 -12.38
C ARG A 49 1.26 13.64 -11.48
N GLY A 50 0.28 12.74 -11.63
CA GLY A 50 0.17 11.53 -10.80
C GLY A 50 -0.12 11.82 -9.31
N ARG A 51 -0.63 13.02 -8.96
CA ARG A 51 -0.84 13.44 -7.58
C ARG A 51 -2.24 13.98 -7.34
N LEU A 52 -2.77 13.69 -6.16
CA LEU A 52 -3.97 14.31 -5.63
C LEU A 52 -3.59 15.59 -4.89
N ALA A 53 -4.28 16.70 -5.20
CA ALA A 53 -4.12 17.94 -4.46
C ALA A 53 -4.82 17.85 -3.09
N VAL A 54 -4.08 18.14 -2.02
CA VAL A 54 -4.58 18.16 -0.63
C VAL A 54 -4.36 19.54 -0.04
N HIS A 55 -5.24 19.96 0.87
CA HIS A 55 -5.10 21.22 1.57
C HIS A 55 -3.95 21.19 2.57
N ALA A 56 -3.19 22.29 2.64
CA ALA A 56 -2.10 22.44 3.61
C ALA A 56 -2.64 22.68 5.02
N GLY A 57 -1.97 22.13 6.01
CA GLY A 57 -2.32 22.34 7.42
C GLY A 57 -2.44 21.03 8.20
N GLN A 58 -2.85 21.15 9.44
CA GLN A 58 -3.11 20.03 10.34
C GLN A 58 -4.60 19.96 10.64
N GLN A 59 -5.19 18.81 10.40
CA GLN A 59 -6.57 18.55 10.82
C GLN A 59 -6.62 18.41 12.34
N PRO A 60 -7.58 19.07 13.03
CA PRO A 60 -7.75 18.90 14.46
C PRO A 60 -7.88 17.42 14.85
N GLY A 61 -7.12 16.98 15.85
CA GLY A 61 -7.10 15.59 16.31
C GLY A 61 -6.20 14.63 15.51
N MET A 62 -5.57 15.09 14.43
CA MET A 62 -4.62 14.26 13.66
C MET A 62 -3.17 14.70 13.98
N PRO A 63 -2.22 13.75 14.11
CA PRO A 63 -0.84 14.07 14.48
C PRO A 63 -0.02 14.67 13.33
N ILE A 64 -0.50 14.59 12.08
CA ILE A 64 0.27 14.93 10.90
C ILE A 64 -0.10 16.34 10.42
N ASN A 65 0.91 17.20 10.30
CA ASN A 65 0.81 18.49 9.63
C ASN A 65 1.36 18.38 8.20
N HIS A 66 0.60 18.87 7.24
CA HIS A 66 0.98 18.88 5.83
C HIS A 66 1.35 20.32 5.41
N PRO A 67 2.62 20.69 5.42
CA PRO A 67 3.05 22.00 4.93
C PRO A 67 2.87 22.12 3.43
N ARG A 68 2.64 23.36 2.95
CA ARG A 68 2.52 23.67 1.52
C ARG A 68 3.77 23.18 0.76
N GLY A 69 3.58 22.55 -0.38
CA GLY A 69 4.65 22.01 -1.21
C GLY A 69 5.13 20.60 -0.84
N GLN A 70 4.67 20.04 0.29
CA GLN A 70 5.02 18.68 0.68
C GLN A 70 4.48 17.66 -0.32
N LYS A 71 5.33 16.70 -0.68
CA LYS A 71 4.97 15.52 -1.50
C LYS A 71 4.99 14.29 -0.60
N PHE A 72 3.96 13.45 -0.68
CA PHE A 72 3.87 12.21 0.09
C PHE A 72 3.04 11.16 -0.66
N GLY A 73 3.08 9.92 -0.15
CA GLY A 73 2.43 8.78 -0.79
C GLY A 73 3.31 8.13 -1.87
N THR A 74 2.96 6.90 -2.23
CA THR A 74 3.62 6.08 -3.25
C THR A 74 2.59 5.42 -4.15
N GLU A 75 2.91 5.28 -5.44
CA GLU A 75 2.04 4.63 -6.43
C GLU A 75 2.08 3.11 -6.30
N THR A 76 3.16 2.57 -5.74
CA THR A 76 3.34 1.13 -5.53
C THR A 76 3.72 0.84 -4.09
N VAL A 77 3.28 -0.30 -3.58
CA VAL A 77 3.60 -0.79 -2.24
C VAL A 77 4.10 -2.23 -2.34
N THR A 78 5.19 -2.53 -1.65
CA THR A 78 5.68 -3.88 -1.43
C THR A 78 5.33 -4.28 0.00
N LEU A 79 4.65 -5.41 0.16
CA LEU A 79 4.42 -5.98 1.47
C LEU A 79 5.72 -6.62 1.96
N THR A 80 6.13 -6.26 3.15
CA THR A 80 7.27 -6.84 3.85
C THR A 80 6.79 -7.44 5.16
N GLU A 81 7.56 -8.32 5.76
CA GLU A 81 7.26 -8.88 7.07
C GLU A 81 6.99 -7.80 8.12
N ALA A 82 7.77 -6.71 8.10
CA ALA A 82 7.60 -5.58 9.01
C ALA A 82 6.32 -4.76 8.79
N THR A 83 5.72 -4.82 7.59
CA THR A 83 4.50 -4.07 7.25
C THR A 83 3.22 -4.91 7.32
N MET A 84 3.34 -6.21 7.49
CA MET A 84 2.21 -7.09 7.72
C MET A 84 1.85 -7.13 9.21
N PRO A 85 0.55 -7.17 9.57
CA PRO A 85 0.15 -7.47 10.93
C PRO A 85 0.69 -8.85 11.35
N THR A 86 1.02 -8.99 12.62
CA THR A 86 1.42 -10.30 13.17
C THR A 86 0.28 -11.29 12.98
N HIS A 87 0.56 -12.38 12.33
CA HIS A 87 -0.38 -13.49 12.14
C HIS A 87 0.40 -14.80 12.19
N SER A 88 -0.29 -15.92 12.46
CA SER A 88 0.29 -17.26 12.44
C SER A 88 -0.66 -18.25 11.79
N HIS A 89 -0.10 -19.25 11.16
CA HIS A 89 -0.83 -20.39 10.64
C HIS A 89 -0.40 -21.62 11.43
N ALA A 90 -1.37 -22.38 11.94
CA ALA A 90 -1.10 -23.63 12.61
C ALA A 90 -1.64 -24.77 11.74
N MET A 91 -0.78 -25.69 11.36
CA MET A 91 -1.21 -26.96 10.78
C MET A 91 -1.47 -27.94 11.92
N MET A 92 -2.70 -28.40 12.04
CA MET A 92 -3.14 -29.27 13.11
C MET A 92 -3.26 -30.71 12.62
N ALA A 93 -2.86 -31.64 13.46
CA ALA A 93 -3.03 -33.07 13.24
C ALA A 93 -3.66 -33.69 14.49
N VAL A 94 -4.38 -34.78 14.31
CA VAL A 94 -4.87 -35.57 15.46
C VAL A 94 -3.78 -36.49 15.97
N THR A 95 -3.69 -36.65 17.27
CA THR A 95 -2.70 -37.50 17.94
C THR A 95 -3.12 -38.98 17.97
N GLN A 96 -4.18 -39.31 17.26
CA GLN A 96 -4.66 -40.69 17.12
C GLN A 96 -4.06 -41.34 15.86
N SER A 97 -3.95 -42.67 15.91
CA SER A 97 -3.47 -43.45 14.76
C SER A 97 -4.33 -43.21 13.53
N SER A 98 -3.70 -43.09 12.38
CA SER A 98 -4.37 -42.99 11.10
C SER A 98 -5.19 -44.22 10.77
N THR A 99 -6.37 -44.03 10.16
CA THR A 99 -7.34 -45.08 9.86
C THR A 99 -7.75 -45.10 8.38
N SER A 100 -7.31 -44.12 7.58
CA SER A 100 -7.70 -43.99 6.18
C SER A 100 -6.55 -43.56 5.30
N GLU A 101 -6.53 -44.02 4.08
CA GLU A 101 -5.61 -43.55 3.02
C GLU A 101 -6.19 -42.38 2.20
N ALA A 102 -7.51 -42.17 2.28
CA ALA A 102 -8.20 -41.08 1.53
C ALA A 102 -8.20 -39.77 2.31
N PRO A 103 -7.86 -38.63 1.68
CA PRO A 103 -7.75 -37.33 2.34
C PRO A 103 -9.08 -36.61 2.55
N GLU A 104 -10.14 -36.97 1.83
CA GLU A 104 -11.37 -36.19 1.72
C GLU A 104 -12.12 -36.11 3.07
N GLY A 105 -12.23 -34.87 3.59
CA GLY A 105 -12.93 -34.58 4.84
C GLY A 105 -12.23 -35.07 6.12
N LEU A 106 -10.97 -35.50 6.03
CA LEU A 106 -10.22 -36.09 7.13
C LEU A 106 -9.05 -35.21 7.58
N MET A 107 -8.60 -35.38 8.82
CA MET A 107 -7.40 -34.73 9.35
C MET A 107 -6.20 -35.68 9.26
N LEU A 108 -5.01 -35.09 9.26
CA LEU A 108 -3.76 -35.84 9.40
C LEU A 108 -3.74 -36.54 10.77
N GLY A 109 -3.45 -37.83 10.76
CA GLY A 109 -3.24 -38.64 11.97
C GLY A 109 -1.76 -39.00 12.16
N ILE A 110 -1.42 -39.51 13.33
CA ILE A 110 -0.08 -40.07 13.54
C ILE A 110 -0.04 -41.51 13.05
N ASN A 111 1.10 -41.89 12.46
CA ASN A 111 1.37 -43.27 12.12
C ASN A 111 2.19 -43.90 13.28
N VAL A 112 1.59 -44.82 13.99
CA VAL A 112 2.28 -45.60 15.03
C VAL A 112 2.57 -46.98 14.45
N PRO A 113 3.81 -47.30 14.08
CA PRO A 113 4.18 -48.64 13.64
C PRO A 113 3.94 -49.63 14.78
N THR A 114 3.17 -50.67 14.54
CA THR A 114 3.04 -51.80 15.48
C THR A 114 3.92 -52.92 14.99
N PRO A 115 4.42 -53.78 15.91
CA PRO A 115 5.28 -54.92 15.53
C PRO A 115 4.59 -55.85 14.51
N SER A 116 3.27 -55.89 14.48
CA SER A 116 2.49 -56.74 13.60
C SER A 116 2.14 -56.11 12.26
N PHE A 117 2.29 -54.76 12.10
CA PHE A 117 2.04 -54.03 10.85
C PHE A 117 3.12 -52.95 10.66
N PRO A 118 4.24 -53.32 10.07
CA PRO A 118 5.31 -52.36 9.77
C PRO A 118 4.99 -51.45 8.58
N THR A 119 3.84 -51.61 7.95
CA THR A 119 3.40 -50.85 6.77
C THR A 119 2.45 -49.70 7.16
N PHE A 120 2.54 -48.63 6.40
CA PHE A 120 1.68 -47.48 6.51
C PHE A 120 0.19 -47.85 6.39
N SER A 121 -0.61 -47.54 7.41
CA SER A 121 -2.07 -47.70 7.39
C SER A 121 -2.82 -46.47 6.89
N GLY A 122 -2.11 -45.60 6.16
CA GLY A 122 -2.62 -44.30 5.73
C GLY A 122 -2.14 -43.14 6.60
N VAL A 123 -2.49 -41.95 6.24
CA VAL A 123 -2.06 -40.68 6.89
C VAL A 123 -3.24 -39.92 7.49
N PHE A 124 -4.47 -40.35 7.24
CA PHE A 124 -5.69 -39.63 7.61
C PHE A 124 -6.48 -40.34 8.69
N ASN A 125 -7.15 -39.57 9.53
CA ASN A 125 -7.98 -40.07 10.61
C ASN A 125 -9.43 -39.61 10.42
N THR A 126 -10.37 -40.55 10.57
CA THR A 126 -11.81 -40.31 10.45
C THR A 126 -12.42 -39.65 11.70
N THR A 127 -11.64 -39.52 12.78
CA THR A 127 -12.13 -38.88 14.00
C THR A 127 -12.19 -37.37 13.77
N ALA A 128 -13.39 -36.80 13.72
CA ALA A 128 -13.59 -35.38 13.63
C ALA A 128 -12.95 -34.67 14.83
N PRO A 129 -12.33 -33.48 14.64
CA PRO A 129 -11.82 -32.68 15.74
C PRO A 129 -13.01 -32.36 16.69
N VAL A 130 -12.89 -32.72 17.93
CA VAL A 130 -13.87 -32.28 18.93
C VAL A 130 -13.71 -30.78 19.10
N SER A 131 -14.80 -30.03 19.03
CA SER A 131 -14.85 -28.54 19.02
C SER A 131 -14.44 -27.87 20.35
N THR A 132 -13.96 -28.60 21.32
CA THR A 132 -13.28 -28.10 22.52
C THR A 132 -11.76 -28.31 22.33
N PRO A 133 -10.87 -27.52 22.98
CA PRO A 133 -9.43 -27.71 22.83
C PRO A 133 -9.07 -29.14 23.17
N ALA A 134 -9.03 -29.95 22.15
CA ALA A 134 -9.04 -31.39 22.29
C ALA A 134 -7.63 -31.84 22.67
N SER A 135 -7.51 -32.60 23.72
CA SER A 135 -6.30 -33.28 24.12
C SER A 135 -5.75 -34.26 23.06
N ASN A 136 -6.43 -34.39 21.90
CA ASN A 136 -6.09 -35.28 20.81
C ASN A 136 -5.62 -34.56 19.54
N THR A 137 -5.39 -33.24 19.57
CA THR A 137 -4.78 -32.48 18.47
C THR A 137 -3.42 -31.96 18.89
N GLY A 138 -2.46 -32.00 17.99
CA GLY A 138 -1.13 -31.44 18.15
C GLY A 138 -0.80 -30.47 17.00
N SER A 139 -0.04 -29.45 17.29
CA SER A 139 0.54 -28.60 16.25
C SER A 139 1.67 -29.37 15.55
N MET A 140 1.71 -29.29 14.23
CA MET A 140 2.84 -29.82 13.45
C MET A 140 4.00 -28.83 13.49
N ALA A 141 5.18 -29.26 13.04
CA ALA A 141 6.35 -28.39 12.96
C ALA A 141 6.09 -27.19 12.04
N GLU A 142 6.62 -26.02 12.40
CA GLU A 142 6.40 -24.77 11.67
C GLU A 142 6.96 -24.84 10.25
N GLU A 143 7.99 -25.65 10.03
CA GLU A 143 8.62 -25.85 8.73
C GLU A 143 7.75 -26.61 7.72
N MET A 144 6.61 -27.16 8.15
CA MET A 144 5.64 -27.80 7.26
C MET A 144 4.84 -26.80 6.42
N ILE A 145 4.83 -25.54 6.84
CA ILE A 145 4.19 -24.44 6.10
C ILE A 145 5.33 -23.66 5.44
N GLY A 146 5.47 -23.83 4.14
CA GLY A 146 6.42 -23.05 3.33
C GLY A 146 5.98 -21.60 3.19
N SER A 147 6.95 -20.75 2.87
CA SER A 147 6.63 -19.38 2.46
C SER A 147 6.07 -19.35 1.04
N GLU A 148 4.99 -18.61 0.83
CA GLU A 148 4.34 -18.40 -0.46
C GLU A 148 4.32 -16.90 -0.78
N GLY A 149 4.37 -16.56 -2.08
CA GLY A 149 4.35 -15.20 -2.57
C GLY A 149 5.72 -14.72 -3.05
N ALA A 150 5.72 -13.82 -4.03
CA ALA A 150 6.93 -13.34 -4.70
C ALA A 150 7.52 -12.06 -4.09
N GLY A 151 6.88 -11.45 -3.09
CA GLY A 151 7.31 -10.16 -2.52
C GLY A 151 7.31 -9.01 -3.53
N LEU A 152 6.53 -9.13 -4.60
CA LEU A 152 6.47 -8.11 -5.65
C LEU A 152 5.63 -6.90 -5.22
N ALA A 153 6.03 -5.74 -5.71
CA ALA A 153 5.25 -4.52 -5.52
C ALA A 153 3.91 -4.62 -6.27
N HIS A 154 2.84 -4.14 -5.63
CA HIS A 154 1.53 -3.99 -6.26
C HIS A 154 1.14 -2.52 -6.35
N TYR A 155 0.25 -2.19 -7.29
CA TYR A 155 -0.26 -0.85 -7.45
C TYR A 155 -1.19 -0.47 -6.28
N ASN A 156 -0.93 0.70 -5.70
CA ASN A 156 -1.74 1.30 -4.62
C ASN A 156 -2.51 2.52 -5.14
N LEU A 157 -3.01 2.42 -6.37
CA LEU A 157 -3.76 3.49 -7.04
C LEU A 157 -5.25 3.21 -6.97
N MET A 158 -6.01 4.21 -6.54
CA MET A 158 -7.47 4.15 -6.64
C MET A 158 -7.92 4.37 -8.10
N PRO A 159 -9.12 3.94 -8.51
CA PRO A 159 -9.70 4.30 -9.80
C PRO A 159 -9.71 5.82 -9.98
N THR A 160 -9.04 6.32 -11.02
CA THR A 160 -8.77 7.75 -11.19
C THR A 160 -9.06 8.17 -12.63
N LEU A 161 -9.74 9.31 -12.79
CA LEU A 161 -9.87 10.00 -14.07
C LEU A 161 -8.82 11.12 -14.12
N VAL A 162 -8.00 11.12 -15.18
CA VAL A 162 -6.94 12.11 -15.34
C VAL A 162 -7.50 13.38 -15.97
N ILE A 163 -7.35 14.51 -15.27
CA ILE A 163 -7.61 15.86 -15.77
C ILE A 163 -6.46 16.77 -15.38
N ASN A 164 -6.19 17.79 -16.19
CA ASN A 164 -5.09 18.71 -15.96
C ASN A 164 -5.41 19.72 -14.85
N PHE A 165 -4.38 20.16 -14.15
CA PHE A 165 -4.40 21.35 -13.30
C PHE A 165 -3.67 22.48 -14.02
N ILE A 166 -4.26 23.66 -14.00
CA ILE A 166 -3.69 24.87 -14.57
C ILE A 166 -3.61 25.96 -13.52
N ILE A 167 -2.65 26.85 -13.68
CA ILE A 167 -2.44 28.04 -12.86
C ILE A 167 -2.36 29.26 -13.74
N ALA A 168 -2.99 30.37 -13.32
CA ALA A 168 -2.89 31.64 -14.02
C ALA A 168 -1.48 32.23 -13.85
N LEU A 169 -0.88 32.67 -14.95
CA LEU A 169 0.40 33.37 -14.96
C LEU A 169 0.18 34.86 -14.75
N GLN A 170 -0.92 35.39 -15.30
CA GLN A 170 -1.31 36.80 -15.23
C GLN A 170 -2.65 36.93 -14.49
N GLY A 171 -2.86 38.04 -13.79
CA GLY A 171 -4.11 38.31 -13.10
C GLY A 171 -3.96 39.39 -12.02
N SER A 172 -5.11 39.76 -11.42
CA SER A 172 -5.11 40.69 -10.29
C SER A 172 -4.50 40.03 -9.04
N TYR A 173 -3.60 40.74 -8.37
CA TYR A 173 -3.01 40.26 -7.13
C TYR A 173 -4.09 40.08 -6.04
N PRO A 174 -4.16 38.91 -5.35
CA PRO A 174 -5.15 38.69 -4.32
C PRO A 174 -4.89 39.62 -3.15
N VAL A 175 -5.93 40.39 -2.77
CA VAL A 175 -5.88 41.22 -1.56
C VAL A 175 -6.18 40.33 -0.36
N ARG A 176 -5.34 40.40 0.66
CA ARG A 176 -5.67 39.77 1.95
C ARG A 176 -6.86 40.53 2.58
N PRO A 177 -7.90 39.81 3.04
CA PRO A 177 -8.98 40.42 3.82
C PRO A 177 -8.45 40.95 5.17
#